data_47d4263cf75bdc4c9f948b5b20abe18a
#
_entry.id   47d4263cf75bdc4c9f948b5b20abe18a
#
_cell.length_a   1.000
_cell.length_b   1.000
_cell.length_c   1.000
_cell.angle_alpha   90.00
_cell.angle_beta   90.00
_cell.angle_gamma   90.00
#
_symmetry.space_group_name_H-M   'P 1'
#
loop_
_entity.id
_entity.type
_entity.pdbx_description
1 polymer ?
#
loop_
_entity_poly.entity_id
_entity_poly.type
_entity_poly.pdbx_seq_one_letter_code
_entity_poly.pdbx_strand_id
1 'polypeptide(L)'
;MANINVSIDAKGNLKCDDLVGSLGESITWVPDGNTVTSIQSITPTVGSFNPAPSARNNWTGTIATDGPIGTGVGVTYTIVVNGRGVGVGQKQKTPKITVSAPILSKK
;
A
#
# COMPACT_ATOMS: atom_id res chain seq x y z
N MET A 1 -8.62 2.82 10.41
CA MET A 1 -8.30 2.07 9.17
C MET A 1 -8.21 3.03 8.00
N ALA A 2 -7.23 2.87 7.16
CA ALA A 2 -7.01 3.70 5.99
C ALA A 2 -7.15 2.86 4.72
N ASN A 3 -7.48 3.51 3.61
CA ASN A 3 -7.57 2.84 2.33
C ASN A 3 -6.59 3.47 1.36
N ILE A 4 -5.94 2.63 0.56
CA ILE A 4 -5.11 3.08 -0.56
C ILE A 4 -5.82 2.63 -1.83
N ASN A 5 -6.23 3.59 -2.64
CA ASN A 5 -6.87 3.29 -3.92
C ASN A 5 -5.81 2.97 -4.96
N VAL A 6 -6.04 1.90 -5.72
CA VAL A 6 -5.11 1.40 -6.73
C VAL A 6 -5.81 1.44 -8.06
N SER A 7 -5.23 2.13 -9.03
CA SER A 7 -5.83 2.26 -10.35
C SER A 7 -4.74 2.38 -11.41
N ILE A 8 -5.14 2.27 -12.67
CA ILE A 8 -4.24 2.50 -13.81
C ILE A 8 -4.81 3.69 -14.58
N ASP A 9 -3.99 4.70 -14.81
CA ASP A 9 -4.44 5.92 -15.47
C ASP A 9 -4.56 5.73 -16.99
N ALA A 10 -5.02 6.78 -17.68
CA ALA A 10 -5.23 6.71 -19.13
C ALA A 10 -3.94 6.48 -19.91
N LYS A 11 -2.80 6.76 -19.30
CA LYS A 11 -1.48 6.53 -19.93
C LYS A 11 -0.93 5.14 -19.64
N GLY A 12 -1.64 4.34 -18.85
CA GLY A 12 -1.21 2.98 -18.50
C GLY A 12 -0.31 2.92 -17.29
N ASN A 13 -0.20 3.99 -16.52
CA ASN A 13 0.65 4.01 -15.32
C ASN A 13 -0.15 3.61 -14.09
N LEU A 14 0.47 2.78 -13.25
CA LEU A 14 -0.15 2.38 -12.01
C LEU A 14 -0.13 3.54 -11.02
N LYS A 15 -1.27 3.78 -10.40
CA LYS A 15 -1.47 4.84 -9.41
C LYS A 15 -1.85 4.23 -8.07
N CYS A 16 -1.15 4.65 -7.03
CA CYS A 16 -1.50 4.34 -5.65
C CYS A 16 -1.55 5.64 -4.87
N ASP A 17 -2.58 5.81 -4.04
CA ASP A 17 -2.68 7.01 -3.22
C ASP A 17 -1.51 7.10 -2.25
N ASP A 18 -1.02 8.31 -2.03
CA ASP A 18 -0.05 8.55 -0.98
C ASP A 18 -0.74 8.45 0.37
N LEU A 19 -0.01 7.96 1.36
CA LEU A 19 -0.56 7.77 2.68
C LEU A 19 0.45 8.15 3.74
N VAL A 20 -0.02 8.82 4.78
CA VAL A 20 0.72 9.01 6.01
C VAL A 20 0.03 8.17 7.07
N GLY A 21 0.72 7.16 7.58
CA GLY A 21 0.16 6.22 8.53
C GLY A 21 0.86 6.26 9.86
N SER A 22 0.34 5.47 10.80
CA SER A 22 0.90 5.33 12.14
C SER A 22 1.22 3.88 12.41
N LEU A 23 2.15 3.63 13.34
CA LEU A 23 2.45 2.26 13.76
C LEU A 23 1.18 1.58 14.27
N GLY A 24 0.97 0.35 13.84
CA GLY A 24 -0.21 -0.43 14.22
C GLY A 24 -1.46 -0.09 13.43
N GLU A 25 -1.38 0.84 12.50
CA GLU A 25 -2.54 1.19 11.68
C GLU A 25 -2.79 0.13 10.61
N SER A 26 -4.06 -0.22 10.42
CA SER A 26 -4.46 -1.15 9.36
C SER A 26 -4.77 -0.39 8.09
N ILE A 27 -4.30 -0.92 6.97
CA ILE A 27 -4.45 -0.33 5.65
C ILE A 27 -5.02 -1.36 4.71
N THR A 28 -6.04 -0.98 3.95
CA THR A 28 -6.62 -1.84 2.92
C THR A 28 -6.34 -1.24 1.56
N TRP A 29 -5.75 -2.04 0.67
CA TRP A 29 -5.55 -1.65 -0.72
C TRP A 29 -6.80 -2.01 -1.51
N VAL A 30 -7.39 -1.00 -2.17
CA VAL A 30 -8.67 -1.15 -2.85
C VAL A 30 -8.45 -0.96 -4.35
N PRO A 31 -8.53 -2.04 -5.14
CA PRO A 31 -8.37 -1.91 -6.59
C PRO A 31 -9.60 -1.26 -7.22
N ASP A 32 -9.34 -0.36 -8.16
CA ASP A 32 -10.39 0.22 -9.00
C ASP A 32 -10.80 -0.81 -10.05
N GLY A 33 -12.00 -1.37 -9.90
CA GLY A 33 -12.48 -2.41 -10.79
C GLY A 33 -12.60 -2.00 -12.23
N ASN A 34 -12.58 -0.71 -12.56
CA ASN A 34 -12.63 -0.25 -13.93
C ASN A 34 -11.28 -0.35 -14.64
N THR A 35 -10.17 -0.33 -13.89
CA THR A 35 -8.83 -0.31 -14.48
C THR A 35 -7.95 -1.47 -14.01
N VAL A 36 -8.27 -2.08 -12.88
CA VAL A 36 -7.49 -3.15 -12.27
C VAL A 36 -8.38 -4.38 -12.08
N THR A 37 -7.92 -5.51 -12.61
CA THR A 37 -8.65 -6.77 -12.44
C THR A 37 -8.42 -7.34 -11.05
N SER A 38 -7.17 -7.33 -10.60
CA SER A 38 -6.81 -7.88 -9.29
C SER A 38 -5.44 -7.38 -8.87
N ILE A 39 -5.17 -7.44 -7.57
CA ILE A 39 -3.84 -7.22 -7.03
C ILE A 39 -3.13 -8.57 -7.02
N GLN A 40 -1.92 -8.59 -7.57
CA GLN A 40 -1.10 -9.81 -7.63
C GLN A 40 -0.31 -10.00 -6.34
N SER A 41 0.38 -8.95 -5.89
CA SER A 41 1.20 -9.03 -4.69
C SER A 41 1.48 -7.64 -4.13
N ILE A 42 1.71 -7.59 -2.83
CA ILE A 42 2.22 -6.39 -2.14
C ILE A 42 3.33 -6.88 -1.23
N THR A 43 4.57 -6.44 -1.50
CA THR A 43 5.76 -6.93 -0.79
C THR A 43 6.56 -5.76 -0.25
N PRO A 44 6.71 -5.62 1.07
CA PRO A 44 7.54 -4.54 1.62
C PRO A 44 9.01 -4.78 1.31
N THR A 45 9.71 -3.71 0.93
CA THR A 45 11.14 -3.74 0.66
C THR A 45 11.92 -2.97 1.72
N VAL A 46 11.28 -1.99 2.37
CA VAL A 46 11.83 -1.27 3.51
C VAL A 46 10.71 -1.21 4.54
N GLY A 47 11.02 -1.55 5.79
CA GLY A 47 10.00 -1.67 6.81
C GLY A 47 9.23 -2.96 6.69
N SER A 48 8.11 -3.07 7.38
CA SER A 48 7.32 -4.30 7.35
C SER A 48 5.86 -4.06 7.68
N PHE A 49 5.04 -5.01 7.30
CA PHE A 49 3.64 -5.10 7.73
C PHE A 49 3.47 -6.36 8.58
N ASN A 50 2.63 -6.29 9.59
CA ASN A 50 2.31 -7.45 10.43
C ASN A 50 0.87 -7.37 10.91
N PRO A 51 -0.06 -8.10 10.29
CA PRO A 51 0.13 -9.02 9.17
C PRO A 51 0.41 -8.29 7.86
N ALA A 52 1.04 -9.01 6.95
CA ALA A 52 1.26 -8.49 5.60
C ALA A 52 -0.05 -8.55 4.79
N PRO A 53 -0.26 -7.59 3.88
CA PRO A 53 -1.44 -7.65 3.02
C PRO A 53 -1.35 -8.84 2.07
N SER A 54 -2.48 -9.52 1.89
CA SER A 54 -2.58 -10.67 1.00
C SER A 54 -4.01 -10.83 0.55
N ALA A 55 -4.21 -11.70 -0.45
CA ALA A 55 -5.57 -12.00 -0.90
C ALA A 55 -6.42 -12.63 0.21
N ARG A 56 -5.80 -13.34 1.13
CA ARG A 56 -6.51 -13.98 2.23
C ARG A 56 -7.16 -13.00 3.19
N ASN A 57 -6.55 -11.82 3.38
CA ASN A 57 -7.09 -10.80 4.27
C ASN A 57 -7.61 -9.59 3.50
N ASN A 58 -8.00 -9.81 2.25
CA ASN A 58 -8.59 -8.79 1.40
C ASN A 58 -7.63 -7.59 1.23
N TRP A 59 -6.35 -7.88 1.07
CA TRP A 59 -5.29 -6.89 0.90
C TRP A 59 -5.28 -5.86 2.02
N THR A 60 -5.44 -6.33 3.24
CA THR A 60 -5.34 -5.51 4.45
C THR A 60 -4.05 -5.86 5.17
N GLY A 61 -3.19 -4.88 5.36
CA GLY A 61 -1.97 -5.02 6.13
C GLY A 61 -1.95 -4.05 7.29
N THR A 62 -1.11 -4.34 8.27
CA THR A 62 -0.95 -3.46 9.43
C THR A 62 0.50 -3.04 9.51
N ILE A 63 0.75 -1.73 9.65
CA ILE A 63 2.09 -1.22 9.82
C ILE A 63 2.66 -1.79 11.12
N ALA A 64 3.82 -2.45 11.03
CA ALA A 64 4.42 -3.12 12.16
C ALA A 64 4.70 -2.14 13.30
N THR A 65 4.40 -2.52 14.53
CA THR A 65 4.55 -1.64 15.69
C THR A 65 5.99 -1.35 16.04
N ASP A 66 6.91 -2.15 15.55
CA ASP A 66 8.36 -1.94 15.72
C ASP A 66 8.99 -1.36 14.45
N GLY A 67 8.17 -0.85 13.54
CA GLY A 67 8.65 -0.34 12.27
C GLY A 67 9.31 1.03 12.38
N PRO A 68 9.79 1.54 11.25
CA PRO A 68 10.44 2.85 11.23
C PRO A 68 9.46 3.96 11.55
N ILE A 69 9.95 4.98 12.26
CA ILE A 69 9.17 6.12 12.69
C ILE A 69 9.94 7.39 12.34
N GLY A 70 9.23 8.42 11.93
CA GLY A 70 9.80 9.74 11.76
C GLY A 70 9.50 10.35 10.41
N THR A 71 9.79 11.63 10.29
CA THR A 71 9.61 12.39 9.06
C THR A 71 10.49 11.82 7.95
N GLY A 72 9.89 11.50 6.83
CA GLY A 72 10.61 10.94 5.69
C GLY A 72 10.93 9.47 5.82
N VAL A 73 10.60 8.86 6.94
CA VAL A 73 10.78 7.42 7.17
C VAL A 73 9.45 6.73 6.92
N GLY A 74 9.48 5.55 6.36
CA GLY A 74 8.24 4.85 6.08
C GLY A 74 8.45 3.43 5.61
N VAL A 75 7.35 2.84 5.18
CA VAL A 75 7.36 1.51 4.59
C VAL A 75 7.34 1.68 3.08
N THR A 76 8.37 1.19 2.42
CA THR A 76 8.42 1.13 0.96
C THR A 76 8.01 -0.28 0.54
N TYR A 77 7.11 -0.39 -0.40
CA TYR A 77 6.64 -1.70 -0.84
C TYR A 77 6.50 -1.72 -2.35
N THR A 78 6.56 -2.93 -2.92
CA THR A 78 6.29 -3.14 -4.33
C THR A 78 4.90 -3.72 -4.47
N ILE A 79 4.04 -3.07 -5.24
CA ILE A 79 2.72 -3.58 -5.57
C ILE A 79 2.70 -3.98 -7.03
N VAL A 80 2.18 -5.19 -7.30
CA VAL A 80 2.00 -5.71 -8.65
C VAL A 80 0.52 -5.98 -8.83
N VAL A 81 -0.05 -5.48 -9.90
CA VAL A 81 -1.47 -5.66 -10.19
C VAL A 81 -1.64 -6.17 -11.61
N ASN A 82 -2.79 -6.80 -11.87
CA ASN A 82 -3.20 -7.19 -13.21
C ASN A 82 -4.15 -6.12 -13.73
N GLY A 83 -3.78 -5.48 -14.84
CA GLY A 83 -4.61 -4.46 -15.45
C GLY A 83 -5.81 -5.06 -16.15
N ARG A 84 -6.88 -4.29 -16.21
CA ARG A 84 -8.08 -4.67 -16.95
C ARG A 84 -7.97 -4.15 -18.37
N GLY A 85 -8.30 -5.00 -19.33
CA GLY A 85 -8.32 -4.63 -20.72
C GLY A 85 -7.28 -5.37 -21.55
N VAL A 86 -7.56 -5.46 -22.84
CA VAL A 86 -6.68 -6.16 -23.76
C VAL A 86 -5.35 -5.40 -23.87
N GLY A 87 -4.25 -6.14 -23.68
CA GLY A 87 -2.93 -5.57 -23.82
C GLY A 87 -2.41 -4.78 -22.64
N VAL A 88 -3.20 -4.63 -21.57
CA VAL A 88 -2.75 -3.87 -20.41
C VAL A 88 -1.71 -4.66 -19.60
N GLY A 89 -1.99 -5.93 -19.29
CA GLY A 89 -1.05 -6.79 -18.58
C GLY A 89 -0.81 -6.39 -17.14
N GLN A 90 0.33 -6.84 -16.62
CA GLN A 90 0.74 -6.52 -15.26
C GLN A 90 1.37 -5.14 -15.18
N LYS A 91 1.10 -4.45 -14.08
CA LYS A 91 1.73 -3.17 -13.76
C LYS A 91 2.31 -3.26 -12.36
N GLN A 92 3.41 -2.57 -12.12
CA GLN A 92 3.99 -2.54 -10.79
C GLN A 92 4.49 -1.14 -10.45
N LYS A 93 4.58 -0.88 -9.17
CA LYS A 93 5.05 0.39 -8.63
C LYS A 93 5.66 0.11 -7.26
N THR A 94 6.56 0.99 -6.82
CA THR A 94 7.17 0.90 -5.49
C THR A 94 6.82 2.14 -4.68
N PRO A 95 5.59 2.23 -4.16
CA PRO A 95 5.17 3.39 -3.38
C PRO A 95 5.70 3.34 -1.96
N LYS A 96 5.52 4.45 -1.26
CA LYS A 96 5.96 4.58 0.13
C LYS A 96 4.82 5.10 0.99
N ILE A 97 4.66 4.48 2.16
CA ILE A 97 3.79 4.99 3.20
C ILE A 97 4.68 5.70 4.21
N THR A 98 4.48 7.00 4.40
CA THR A 98 5.21 7.74 5.41
C THR A 98 4.65 7.40 6.79
N VAL A 99 5.51 7.03 7.71
CA VAL A 99 5.09 6.65 9.06
C VAL A 99 5.40 7.80 10.01
N SER A 100 4.35 8.38 10.57
CA SER A 100 4.48 9.46 11.54
C SER A 100 4.69 8.87 12.93
N ALA A 101 5.52 9.53 13.72
CA ALA A 101 5.60 9.19 15.13
C ALA A 101 4.25 9.42 15.79
N PRO A 102 3.80 8.51 16.68
CA PRO A 102 2.56 8.77 17.40
C PRO A 102 2.71 10.02 18.24
N ILE A 103 1.63 10.79 18.32
CA ILE A 103 1.59 11.95 19.22
C ILE A 103 1.54 11.40 20.63
N LEU A 104 2.63 11.60 21.38
CA LEU A 104 2.65 11.21 22.78
C LEU A 104 2.05 12.33 23.57
N SER A 105 0.99 12.06 24.22
CA SER A 105 0.44 13.03 25.15
C SER A 105 1.44 13.21 26.24
N LYS A 106 1.79 13.93 26.48
CA LYS A 106 2.68 13.96 27.20
C LYS A 106 2.77 13.92 28.38
N LYS A 107 2.95 13.39 28.12
CA LYS A 107 3.05 12.99 29.04
C LYS A 107 3.13 13.41 29.61
#